data_68ecbeebb092279b72400de76ca845bf
#
_entry.id   68ecbeebb092279b72400de76ca845bf
#
_cell.length_a   1.000
_cell.length_b   1.000
_cell.length_c   1.000
_cell.angle_alpha   90.00
_cell.angle_beta   90.00
_cell.angle_gamma   90.00
#
_symmetry.space_group_name_H-M   'P 1'
#
loop_
_entity.id
_entity.type
_entity.pdbx_description
1 polymer ?
#
loop_
_entity_poly.entity_id
_entity_poly.type
_entity_poly.pdbx_seq_one_letter_code
_entity_poly.pdbx_strand_id
1 'polypeptide(L)'
;MKIKKLLFASALLFSAYNASAHTQVIAHRGFWKTEGSAQNSIAALLKADSIGCYGSEFDVWLAADDQLVVNHDPTFKGKRMENSPSTALTAIKLDNGESLPTLAKYLKAAQPLHTRLILELKAPSTPLRETKAIEKI
;
A
#
# COMPACT_ATOMS: atom_id res chain seq x y z
N MET A 1 -36.33 39.42 58.40
CA MET A 1 -36.39 38.53 57.23
C MET A 1 -35.01 38.44 56.62
N LYS A 2 -34.27 37.34 56.82
CA LYS A 2 -32.88 37.18 56.34
C LYS A 2 -32.89 36.39 55.01
N ILE A 3 -32.51 37.07 53.93
CA ILE A 3 -32.40 36.48 52.60
C ILE A 3 -31.06 35.74 52.54
N LYS A 4 -31.09 34.39 52.48
CA LYS A 4 -29.90 33.57 52.23
C LYS A 4 -29.56 33.64 50.72
N LYS A 5 -28.41 34.23 50.42
CA LYS A 5 -27.85 34.18 49.08
C LYS A 5 -27.34 32.76 48.77
N LEU A 6 -27.95 32.10 47.83
CA LEU A 6 -27.51 30.78 47.33
C LEU A 6 -26.48 31.05 46.22
N LEU A 7 -25.22 30.77 46.53
CA LEU A 7 -24.14 30.80 45.53
C LEU A 7 -24.17 29.50 44.74
N PHE A 8 -24.58 29.56 43.47
CA PHE A 8 -24.38 28.47 42.50
C PHE A 8 -22.95 28.53 41.99
N ALA A 9 -22.13 27.59 42.46
CA ALA A 9 -20.82 27.34 41.87
C ALA A 9 -21.00 26.43 40.65
N SER A 10 -20.97 27.00 39.45
CA SER A 10 -20.91 26.23 38.19
C SER A 10 -19.51 25.68 38.01
N ALA A 11 -19.31 24.41 38.35
CA ALA A 11 -18.10 23.70 38.00
C ALA A 11 -18.12 23.40 36.50
N LEU A 12 -17.40 24.20 35.72
CA LEU A 12 -17.08 23.88 34.31
C LEU A 12 -16.06 22.73 34.30
N LEU A 13 -16.57 21.51 34.08
CA LEU A 13 -15.74 20.36 33.74
C LEU A 13 -15.19 20.55 32.35
N PHE A 14 -13.98 21.14 32.24
CA PHE A 14 -13.20 21.05 31.02
C PHE A 14 -12.72 19.59 30.85
N SER A 15 -13.47 18.83 30.09
CA SER A 15 -13.00 17.55 29.58
C SER A 15 -11.93 17.85 28.55
N ALA A 16 -10.65 17.78 28.96
CA ALA A 16 -9.52 17.85 28.05
C ALA A 16 -9.56 16.59 27.16
N TYR A 17 -10.14 16.73 25.99
CA TYR A 17 -9.98 15.73 24.95
C TYR A 17 -8.50 15.75 24.55
N ASN A 18 -7.72 14.83 25.10
CA ASN A 18 -6.40 14.53 24.57
C ASN A 18 -6.59 13.86 23.21
N ALA A 19 -6.65 14.67 22.16
CA ALA A 19 -6.52 14.20 20.80
C ALA A 19 -5.07 13.72 20.62
N SER A 20 -4.80 12.46 20.92
CA SER A 20 -3.54 11.83 20.61
C SER A 20 -3.46 11.71 19.09
N ALA A 21 -2.69 12.59 18.47
CA ALA A 21 -2.40 12.50 17.05
C ALA A 21 -1.50 11.28 16.83
N HIS A 22 -2.11 10.15 16.44
CA HIS A 22 -1.35 8.96 16.05
C HIS A 22 -0.82 9.17 14.62
N THR A 23 0.51 9.27 14.49
CA THR A 23 1.17 9.25 13.17
C THR A 23 0.96 7.88 12.54
N GLN A 24 0.36 7.86 11.36
CA GLN A 24 0.18 6.64 10.58
C GLN A 24 1.37 6.43 9.66
N VAL A 25 2.02 5.28 9.76
CA VAL A 25 3.19 4.95 8.94
C VAL A 25 2.75 4.08 7.76
N ILE A 26 3.10 4.53 6.55
CA ILE A 26 2.89 3.78 5.31
C ILE A 26 4.25 3.29 4.81
N ALA A 27 4.38 1.99 4.60
CA ALA A 27 5.58 1.39 4.05
C ALA A 27 5.58 1.56 2.51
N HIS A 28 6.41 2.48 2.00
CA HIS A 28 6.57 2.74 0.57
C HIS A 28 7.24 1.55 -0.13
N ARG A 29 6.53 0.91 -1.06
CA ARG A 29 6.87 -0.36 -1.74
C ARG A 29 7.02 -1.53 -0.77
N GLY A 30 6.29 -1.50 0.36
CA GLY A 30 6.44 -2.42 1.48
C GLY A 30 7.65 -2.13 2.38
N PHE A 31 7.85 -2.93 3.43
CA PHE A 31 9.05 -2.82 4.27
C PHE A 31 10.21 -3.62 3.66
N TRP A 32 10.79 -3.06 2.60
CA TRP A 32 11.72 -3.78 1.73
C TRP A 32 13.20 -3.61 2.07
N LYS A 33 13.61 -2.53 2.77
CA LYS A 33 15.01 -2.30 3.17
C LYS A 33 15.43 -3.19 4.34
N THR A 34 15.21 -4.49 4.23
CA THR A 34 15.50 -5.48 5.27
C THR A 34 15.81 -6.82 4.63
N GLU A 35 16.56 -7.66 5.34
CA GLU A 35 16.98 -8.98 4.87
C GLU A 35 15.79 -9.83 4.38
N GLY A 36 15.99 -10.55 3.26
CA GLY A 36 14.97 -11.41 2.64
C GLY A 36 13.80 -10.66 2.02
N SER A 37 13.91 -9.35 1.80
CA SER A 37 12.87 -8.50 1.23
C SER A 37 13.37 -7.74 0.00
N ALA A 38 12.46 -7.37 -0.90
CA ALA A 38 12.73 -6.53 -2.07
C ALA A 38 11.57 -5.56 -2.30
N GLN A 39 11.80 -4.47 -3.03
CA GLN A 39 10.73 -3.52 -3.39
C GLN A 39 9.57 -4.28 -4.05
N ASN A 40 8.33 -3.95 -3.65
CA ASN A 40 7.13 -4.53 -4.24
C ASN A 40 7.03 -6.06 -4.15
N SER A 41 7.85 -6.72 -3.32
CA SER A 41 7.75 -8.15 -3.07
C SER A 41 6.63 -8.49 -2.09
N ILE A 42 6.16 -9.73 -2.13
CA ILE A 42 5.20 -10.23 -1.14
C ILE A 42 5.86 -10.23 0.26
N ALA A 43 7.14 -10.57 0.37
CA ALA A 43 7.86 -10.48 1.64
C ALA A 43 7.85 -9.06 2.22
N ALA A 44 8.00 -8.01 1.38
CA ALA A 44 7.95 -6.62 1.83
C ALA A 44 6.58 -6.23 2.39
N LEU A 45 5.50 -6.71 1.75
CA LEU A 45 4.13 -6.55 2.24
C LEU A 45 3.92 -7.23 3.59
N LEU A 46 4.30 -8.52 3.71
CA LEU A 46 4.16 -9.29 4.96
C LEU A 46 4.95 -8.65 6.11
N LYS A 47 6.13 -8.13 5.82
CA LYS A 47 6.95 -7.43 6.83
C LYS A 47 6.36 -6.10 7.25
N ALA A 48 5.75 -5.33 6.32
CA ALA A 48 5.05 -4.10 6.67
C ALA A 48 3.89 -4.38 7.65
N ASP A 49 3.14 -5.45 7.44
CA ASP A 49 2.09 -5.89 8.34
C ASP A 49 2.66 -6.32 9.70
N SER A 50 3.72 -7.14 9.71
CA SER A 50 4.33 -7.69 10.93
C SER A 50 4.86 -6.64 11.90
N ILE A 51 5.28 -5.47 11.38
CA ILE A 51 5.74 -4.34 12.21
C ILE A 51 4.63 -3.31 12.50
N GLY A 52 3.39 -3.62 12.13
CA GLY A 52 2.23 -2.78 12.43
C GLY A 52 2.14 -1.50 11.60
N CYS A 53 2.65 -1.47 10.37
CA CYS A 53 2.41 -0.34 9.48
C CYS A 53 0.91 -0.16 9.22
N TYR A 54 0.45 1.09 9.25
CA TYR A 54 -0.93 1.45 8.90
C TYR A 54 -1.28 1.05 7.47
N GLY A 55 -0.33 1.19 6.55
CA GLY A 55 -0.50 0.79 5.17
C GLY A 55 0.80 0.30 4.54
N SER A 56 0.66 -0.48 3.47
CA SER A 56 1.73 -0.87 2.56
C SER A 56 1.38 -0.36 1.17
N GLU A 57 2.18 0.55 0.67
CA GLU A 57 2.03 1.08 -0.69
C GLU A 57 2.75 0.14 -1.66
N PHE A 58 2.24 0.04 -2.89
CA PHE A 58 2.80 -0.76 -3.96
C PHE A 58 2.37 -0.25 -5.35
N ASP A 59 3.22 -0.49 -6.34
CA ASP A 59 3.10 0.05 -7.69
C ASP A 59 2.56 -0.99 -8.68
N VAL A 60 1.66 -0.59 -9.58
CA VAL A 60 1.01 -1.50 -10.52
C VAL A 60 1.16 -1.01 -11.96
N TRP A 61 1.53 -1.91 -12.87
CA TRP A 61 1.58 -1.73 -14.32
C TRP A 61 0.60 -2.65 -15.03
N LEU A 62 0.06 -2.17 -16.17
CA LEU A 62 -0.65 -3.02 -17.12
C LEU A 62 0.37 -3.64 -18.09
N ALA A 63 0.50 -4.96 -18.08
CA ALA A 63 1.35 -5.72 -18.98
C ALA A 63 0.78 -5.76 -20.42
N ALA A 64 1.57 -6.26 -21.39
CA ALA A 64 1.17 -6.31 -22.80
C ALA A 64 -0.08 -7.18 -23.07
N ASP A 65 -0.29 -8.19 -22.22
CA ASP A 65 -1.43 -9.12 -22.27
C ASP A 65 -2.59 -8.71 -21.35
N ASP A 66 -2.64 -7.42 -20.98
CA ASP A 66 -3.67 -6.85 -20.12
C ASP A 66 -3.76 -7.46 -18.71
N GLN A 67 -2.71 -8.11 -18.24
CA GLN A 67 -2.59 -8.51 -16.84
C GLN A 67 -1.92 -7.41 -16.02
N LEU A 68 -2.34 -7.25 -14.76
CA LEU A 68 -1.72 -6.30 -13.83
C LEU A 68 -0.57 -6.97 -13.09
N VAL A 69 0.58 -6.30 -13.07
CA VAL A 69 1.82 -6.76 -12.40
C VAL A 69 2.33 -5.70 -11.43
N VAL A 70 3.03 -6.14 -10.38
CA VAL A 70 3.50 -5.24 -9.32
C VAL A 70 4.98 -4.93 -9.50
N ASN A 71 5.30 -3.68 -9.86
CA ASN A 71 6.66 -3.19 -10.03
C ASN A 71 6.67 -1.66 -10.07
N HIS A 72 7.73 -1.01 -9.61
CA HIS A 72 7.84 0.45 -9.64
C HIS A 72 8.25 0.97 -11.02
N ASP A 73 9.37 0.48 -11.54
CA ASP A 73 9.99 1.05 -12.75
C ASP A 73 9.28 0.59 -14.04
N PRO A 74 9.23 1.43 -15.07
CA PRO A 74 8.67 1.04 -16.37
C PRO A 74 9.46 -0.07 -17.05
N THR A 75 10.70 -0.31 -16.61
CA THR A 75 11.58 -1.36 -17.12
C THR A 75 12.29 -2.04 -15.95
N PHE A 76 12.28 -3.37 -15.90
CA PHE A 76 12.97 -4.13 -14.88
C PHE A 76 13.73 -5.31 -15.51
N LYS A 77 15.03 -5.41 -15.20
CA LYS A 77 15.94 -6.45 -15.74
C LYS A 77 15.78 -6.64 -17.25
N GLY A 78 15.79 -5.52 -18.00
CA GLY A 78 15.75 -5.48 -19.45
C GLY A 78 14.36 -5.68 -20.08
N LYS A 79 13.29 -5.88 -19.30
CA LYS A 79 11.92 -6.00 -19.83
C LYS A 79 11.08 -4.79 -19.47
N ARG A 80 10.44 -4.20 -20.49
CA ARG A 80 9.52 -3.09 -20.33
C ARG A 80 8.13 -3.63 -19.94
N MET A 81 7.54 -3.10 -18.85
CA MET A 81 6.27 -3.59 -18.29
C MET A 81 5.15 -3.63 -19.33
N GLU A 82 4.88 -2.53 -20.01
CA GLU A 82 3.79 -2.42 -20.98
C GLU A 82 3.98 -3.23 -22.28
N ASN A 83 5.23 -3.61 -22.60
CA ASN A 83 5.57 -4.26 -23.87
C ASN A 83 5.84 -5.77 -23.69
N SER A 84 5.81 -6.27 -22.48
CA SER A 84 6.09 -7.67 -22.18
C SER A 84 4.84 -8.37 -21.64
N PRO A 85 4.56 -9.61 -22.02
CA PRO A 85 3.46 -10.37 -21.43
C PRO A 85 3.75 -10.70 -19.97
N SER A 86 2.71 -10.81 -19.16
CA SER A 86 2.81 -11.08 -17.73
C SER A 86 3.61 -12.33 -17.40
N THR A 87 3.53 -13.37 -18.25
CA THR A 87 4.30 -14.61 -18.11
C THR A 87 5.82 -14.35 -18.17
N ALA A 88 6.27 -13.45 -19.05
CA ALA A 88 7.67 -13.08 -19.17
C ALA A 88 8.13 -12.19 -18.01
N LEU A 89 7.23 -11.35 -17.47
CA LEU A 89 7.51 -10.47 -16.33
C LEU A 89 7.58 -11.28 -15.03
N THR A 90 6.65 -12.19 -14.78
CA THR A 90 6.62 -13.01 -13.57
C THR A 90 7.71 -14.08 -13.53
N ALA A 91 8.38 -14.36 -14.64
CA ALA A 91 9.60 -15.17 -14.67
C ALA A 91 10.82 -14.44 -14.08
N ILE A 92 10.79 -13.09 -13.99
CA ILE A 92 11.88 -12.30 -13.43
C ILE A 92 11.95 -12.54 -11.93
N LYS A 93 13.19 -12.69 -11.42
CA LYS A 93 13.44 -12.78 -9.98
C LYS A 93 13.78 -11.40 -9.42
N LEU A 94 13.08 -11.05 -8.34
CA LEU A 94 13.41 -9.91 -7.50
C LEU A 94 14.73 -10.18 -6.75
N ASP A 95 15.27 -9.16 -6.10
CA ASP A 95 16.57 -9.27 -5.41
C ASP A 95 16.53 -10.21 -4.20
N ASN A 96 15.35 -10.49 -3.65
CA ASN A 96 15.14 -11.50 -2.60
C ASN A 96 14.84 -12.91 -3.14
N GLY A 97 14.88 -13.13 -4.45
CA GLY A 97 14.62 -14.41 -5.09
C GLY A 97 13.15 -14.72 -5.40
N GLU A 98 12.19 -13.91 -4.90
CA GLU A 98 10.79 -14.05 -5.29
C GLU A 98 10.59 -13.76 -6.78
N SER A 99 9.54 -14.28 -7.37
CA SER A 99 9.10 -13.86 -8.70
C SER A 99 8.40 -12.52 -8.62
N LEU A 100 8.58 -11.65 -9.63
CA LEU A 100 7.80 -10.43 -9.77
C LEU A 100 6.30 -10.80 -9.71
N PRO A 101 5.51 -10.26 -8.76
CA PRO A 101 4.14 -10.73 -8.56
C PRO A 101 3.16 -10.13 -9.57
N THR A 102 2.13 -10.89 -9.92
CA THR A 102 0.91 -10.31 -10.48
C THR A 102 0.13 -9.61 -9.36
N LEU A 103 -0.73 -8.63 -9.72
CA LEU A 103 -1.64 -8.01 -8.75
C LEU A 103 -2.49 -9.05 -8.02
N ALA A 104 -3.04 -10.04 -8.75
CA ALA A 104 -3.85 -11.10 -8.16
C ALA A 104 -3.10 -11.90 -7.08
N LYS A 105 -1.83 -12.25 -7.33
CA LYS A 105 -0.98 -12.91 -6.34
C LYS A 105 -0.70 -12.04 -5.12
N TYR A 106 -0.43 -10.75 -5.36
CA TYR A 106 -0.16 -9.78 -4.29
C TYR A 106 -1.37 -9.60 -3.38
N LEU A 107 -2.56 -9.38 -3.98
CA LEU A 107 -3.82 -9.25 -3.25
C LEU A 107 -4.19 -10.53 -2.48
N LYS A 108 -3.95 -11.72 -3.07
CA LYS A 108 -4.16 -12.99 -2.37
C LYS A 108 -3.30 -13.11 -1.11
N ALA A 109 -2.03 -12.69 -1.19
CA ALA A 109 -1.14 -12.70 -0.03
C ALA A 109 -1.57 -11.68 1.03
N ALA A 110 -2.24 -10.60 0.63
CA ALA A 110 -2.72 -9.55 1.52
C ALA A 110 -3.98 -9.92 2.31
N GLN A 111 -4.78 -10.90 1.86
CA GLN A 111 -6.07 -11.23 2.46
C GLN A 111 -6.07 -11.45 3.98
N PRO A 112 -5.08 -12.13 4.60
CA PRO A 112 -5.05 -12.34 6.03
C PRO A 112 -4.44 -11.17 6.82
N LEU A 113 -3.99 -10.08 6.16
CA LEU A 113 -3.23 -9.01 6.78
C LEU A 113 -4.13 -7.89 7.32
N HIS A 114 -3.60 -7.14 8.27
CA HIS A 114 -4.26 -5.97 8.88
C HIS A 114 -3.83 -4.66 8.23
N THR A 115 -2.64 -4.60 7.62
CA THR A 115 -2.12 -3.42 6.93
C THR A 115 -3.00 -3.06 5.74
N ARG A 116 -3.26 -1.78 5.54
CA ARG A 116 -4.04 -1.30 4.39
C ARG A 116 -3.21 -1.34 3.12
N LEU A 117 -3.83 -1.73 2.02
CA LEU A 117 -3.21 -1.69 0.70
C LEU A 117 -3.40 -0.32 0.07
N ILE A 118 -2.31 0.28 -0.37
CA ILE A 118 -2.30 1.57 -1.06
C ILE A 118 -1.67 1.36 -2.43
N LEU A 119 -2.53 1.28 -3.45
CA LEU A 119 -2.13 1.02 -4.82
C LEU A 119 -1.80 2.32 -5.54
N GLU A 120 -0.61 2.40 -6.15
CA GLU A 120 -0.27 3.40 -7.15
C GLU A 120 -0.36 2.78 -8.54
N LEU A 121 -1.32 3.24 -9.35
CA LEU A 121 -1.34 2.87 -10.77
C LEU A 121 -0.32 3.72 -11.52
N LYS A 122 0.69 3.07 -12.09
CA LYS A 122 1.69 3.76 -12.94
C LYS A 122 1.04 4.18 -14.25
N ALA A 123 1.32 5.41 -14.69
CA ALA A 123 0.73 5.99 -15.87
C ALA A 123 1.10 5.20 -17.15
N PRO A 124 0.13 4.53 -17.79
CA PRO A 124 0.36 3.85 -19.05
C PRO A 124 0.65 4.83 -20.17
N SER A 125 1.22 4.32 -21.28
CA SER A 125 1.64 5.14 -22.42
C SER A 125 0.48 5.78 -23.20
N THR A 126 -0.75 5.31 -23.03
CA THR A 126 -1.94 5.84 -23.71
C THR A 126 -3.16 5.89 -22.78
N PRO A 127 -4.10 6.85 -23.00
CA PRO A 127 -5.34 6.93 -22.20
C PRO A 127 -6.21 5.65 -22.29
N LEU A 128 -6.21 4.97 -23.43
CA LEU A 128 -6.95 3.72 -23.59
C LEU A 128 -6.42 2.61 -22.67
N ARG A 129 -5.10 2.52 -22.52
CA ARG A 129 -4.47 1.56 -21.61
C ARG A 129 -4.71 1.92 -20.15
N GLU A 130 -4.77 3.22 -19.84
CA GLU A 130 -5.12 3.69 -18.49
C GLU A 130 -6.54 3.28 -18.12
N THR A 131 -7.53 3.55 -18.98
CA THR A 131 -8.92 3.11 -18.80
C THR A 131 -8.98 1.60 -18.57
N LYS A 132 -8.28 0.82 -19.42
CA LYS A 132 -8.24 -0.63 -19.32
C LYS A 132 -7.60 -1.12 -17.99
N ALA A 133 -6.56 -0.44 -17.52
CA ALA A 133 -5.94 -0.78 -16.24
C ALA A 133 -6.90 -0.51 -15.07
N ILE A 134 -7.61 0.63 -15.08
CA ILE A 134 -8.59 1.00 -14.06
C ILE A 134 -9.73 -0.01 -14.00
N GLU A 135 -10.24 -0.48 -15.14
CA GLU A 135 -11.32 -1.48 -15.22
C GLU A 135 -10.92 -2.85 -14.63
N LYS A 136 -9.62 -3.11 -14.48
CA LYS A 136 -9.07 -4.40 -13.99
C LYS A 136 -8.65 -4.37 -12.52
N ILE A 137 -8.66 -3.21 -11.88
CA ILE A 137 -8.40 -3.04 -10.46
C ILE A 137 -9.69 -3.26 -9.66
#